data_f042ce5c340c32c85316811c08fe2abe
#
_entry.id   f042ce5c340c32c85316811c08fe2abe
#
_cell.length_a   1.000
_cell.length_b   1.000
_cell.length_c   1.000
_cell.angle_alpha   90.00
_cell.angle_beta   90.00
_cell.angle_gamma   90.00
#
_symmetry.space_group_name_H-M   'P 1'
#
loop_
_entity.id
_entity.type
_entity.pdbx_description
1 polymer ?
#
loop_
_entity_poly.entity_id
_entity_poly.type
_entity_poly.pdbx_seq_one_letter_code
_entity_poly.pdbx_strand_id
1 'polypeptide(L)'
;RAETAKEMAAIMPEGDSPRRKAGAMPAEYTHQIIAEKVYEKLPEEICSHARELFPFDLGAQGADIFYFLHPFRRRNLGKIFHNEKVYETFESFRKAAVGADNTVLSYIFGYITHYAADCIFHPYVYSLTQKMVDAEPTRRVRWHSYIESDLDTYFVKKFYRKGVNRFECRLRAGKGVPKGVA
;
A
#
# COMPACT_ATOMS: atom_id res chain seq x y z
N ARG A 1 -14.78 13.35 -12.19
CA ARG A 1 -14.80 11.96 -11.62
C ARG A 1 -15.02 10.88 -12.68
N ALA A 2 -15.82 11.13 -13.75
CA ALA A 2 -16.06 10.16 -14.82
C ALA A 2 -14.91 10.07 -15.85
N GLU A 3 -14.17 11.15 -16.03
CA GLU A 3 -13.08 11.29 -17.00
C GLU A 3 -11.84 10.50 -16.56
N THR A 4 -11.50 10.55 -15.28
CA THR A 4 -10.39 9.78 -14.69
C THR A 4 -10.62 8.27 -14.78
N ALA A 5 -11.86 7.82 -14.61
CA ALA A 5 -12.21 6.40 -14.74
C ALA A 5 -12.13 5.91 -16.20
N LYS A 6 -12.46 6.78 -17.17
CA LYS A 6 -12.32 6.49 -18.60
C LYS A 6 -10.87 6.47 -19.06
N GLU A 7 -10.05 7.41 -18.59
CA GLU A 7 -8.61 7.41 -18.86
C GLU A 7 -7.91 6.18 -18.27
N MET A 8 -8.28 5.74 -17.08
CA MET A 8 -7.71 4.53 -16.47
C MET A 8 -8.17 3.25 -17.17
N ALA A 9 -9.41 3.20 -17.67
CA ALA A 9 -9.89 2.05 -18.45
C ALA A 9 -9.28 1.94 -19.85
N ALA A 10 -8.86 3.06 -20.45
CA ALA A 10 -8.20 3.09 -21.75
C ALA A 10 -6.69 2.74 -21.71
N ILE A 11 -6.11 2.61 -20.50
CA ILE A 11 -4.68 2.35 -20.27
C ILE A 11 -4.39 0.87 -20.00
N MET A 12 -5.41 0.01 -19.98
CA MET A 12 -5.21 -1.43 -19.82
C MET A 12 -4.56 -1.99 -21.10
N PRO A 13 -3.28 -2.41 -21.07
CA PRO A 13 -2.67 -3.07 -22.23
C PRO A 13 -3.34 -4.43 -22.46
N GLU A 14 -3.81 -4.65 -23.66
CA GLU A 14 -4.11 -6.00 -24.15
C GLU A 14 -2.79 -6.77 -24.23
N GLY A 15 -2.62 -7.75 -23.38
CA GLY A 15 -1.55 -8.73 -23.50
C GLY A 15 -0.33 -8.51 -22.59
N ASP A 16 0.02 -9.59 -21.97
CA ASP A 16 1.27 -9.87 -21.23
C ASP A 16 1.49 -9.09 -19.93
N SER A 17 0.93 -9.65 -18.86
CA SER A 17 1.31 -9.28 -17.49
C SER A 17 2.82 -9.46 -17.33
N PRO A 18 3.60 -8.43 -16.98
CA PRO A 18 5.02 -8.58 -16.72
C PRO A 18 5.21 -9.59 -15.59
N ARG A 19 5.98 -10.66 -15.85
CA ARG A 19 6.36 -11.64 -14.83
C ARG A 19 7.04 -10.90 -13.69
N ARG A 20 6.34 -10.72 -12.57
CA ARG A 20 6.90 -10.12 -11.36
C ARG A 20 8.05 -10.98 -10.85
N LYS A 21 9.11 -10.35 -10.37
CA LYS A 21 10.10 -11.03 -9.53
C LYS A 21 9.36 -11.61 -8.33
N ALA A 22 9.59 -12.89 -8.05
CA ALA A 22 9.02 -13.54 -6.87
C ALA A 22 9.35 -12.71 -5.61
N GLY A 23 8.32 -12.29 -4.87
CA GLY A 23 8.46 -11.53 -3.63
C GLY A 23 7.99 -10.08 -3.64
N ALA A 24 7.45 -9.54 -4.76
CA ALA A 24 6.80 -8.22 -4.73
C ALA A 24 5.37 -8.34 -4.17
N MET A 25 5.03 -7.49 -3.22
CA MET A 25 3.66 -7.34 -2.72
C MET A 25 2.81 -6.61 -3.76
N PRO A 26 1.55 -7.03 -4.00
CA PRO A 26 0.61 -6.19 -4.74
C PRO A 26 0.45 -4.84 -4.02
N ALA A 27 0.41 -3.76 -4.79
CA ALA A 27 0.28 -2.38 -4.32
C ALA A 27 1.45 -1.81 -3.48
N GLU A 28 2.56 -2.56 -3.28
CA GLU A 28 3.74 -2.08 -2.54
C GLU A 28 4.26 -0.74 -3.07
N TYR A 29 4.34 -0.60 -4.39
CA TYR A 29 4.84 0.62 -5.03
C TYR A 29 3.81 1.75 -5.00
N THR A 30 2.54 1.41 -5.15
CA THR A 30 1.44 2.38 -5.04
C THR A 30 1.44 3.03 -3.66
N HIS A 31 1.50 2.24 -2.59
CA HIS A 31 1.56 2.76 -1.23
C HIS A 31 2.80 3.62 -0.98
N GLN A 32 3.98 3.20 -1.46
CA GLN A 32 5.19 4.01 -1.35
C GLN A 32 5.05 5.35 -2.08
N ILE A 33 4.53 5.35 -3.32
CA ILE A 33 4.39 6.57 -4.11
C ILE A 33 3.40 7.54 -3.47
N ILE A 34 2.28 7.01 -2.94
CA ILE A 34 1.30 7.81 -2.21
C ILE A 34 1.94 8.39 -0.94
N ALA A 35 2.67 7.57 -0.19
CA ALA A 35 3.37 8.01 1.01
C ALA A 35 4.35 9.15 0.73
N GLU A 36 5.14 9.07 -0.35
CA GLU A 36 6.02 10.15 -0.79
C GLU A 36 5.25 11.44 -1.06
N LYS A 37 4.14 11.34 -1.81
CA LYS A 37 3.33 12.51 -2.15
C LYS A 37 2.57 13.10 -0.98
N VAL A 38 2.18 12.30 -0.02
CA VAL A 38 1.58 12.75 1.23
C VAL A 38 2.64 13.43 2.09
N TYR A 39 3.80 12.79 2.27
CA TYR A 39 4.90 13.31 3.06
C TYR A 39 5.35 14.71 2.61
N GLU A 40 5.45 14.93 1.29
CA GLU A 40 5.77 16.24 0.69
C GLU A 40 4.75 17.34 1.02
N LYS A 41 3.54 16.97 1.46
CA LYS A 41 2.41 17.89 1.70
C LYS A 41 1.92 17.91 3.14
N LEU A 42 2.57 17.18 4.03
CA LEU A 42 2.20 17.18 5.44
C LEU A 42 2.34 18.60 6.03
N PRO A 43 1.37 19.05 6.84
CA PRO A 43 1.50 20.28 7.62
C PRO A 43 2.76 20.24 8.50
N GLU A 44 3.35 21.42 8.75
CA GLU A 44 4.60 21.52 9.51
C GLU A 44 4.47 20.92 10.92
N GLU A 45 3.31 21.08 11.54
CA GLU A 45 2.99 20.52 12.85
C GLU A 45 3.12 18.99 12.86
N ILE A 46 2.70 18.33 11.77
CA ILE A 46 2.84 16.87 11.64
C ILE A 46 4.27 16.51 11.22
N CYS A 47 4.86 17.24 10.27
CA CYS A 47 6.24 17.02 9.84
C CYS A 47 7.23 17.11 11.00
N SER A 48 6.96 17.95 12.00
CA SER A 48 7.81 18.06 13.18
C SER A 48 7.93 16.76 13.99
N HIS A 49 6.92 15.89 13.87
CA HIS A 49 6.82 14.60 14.55
C HIS A 49 7.06 13.41 13.62
N ALA A 50 6.69 13.50 12.35
CA ALA A 50 6.86 12.45 11.34
C ALA A 50 8.17 12.62 10.54
N ARG A 51 9.30 12.93 11.22
CA ARG A 51 10.57 13.29 10.56
C ARG A 51 11.35 12.11 9.98
N GLU A 52 11.08 10.92 10.46
CA GLU A 52 11.87 9.75 10.09
C GLU A 52 11.24 9.04 8.89
N LEU A 53 11.83 9.23 7.71
CA LEU A 53 11.31 8.77 6.46
C LEU A 53 11.17 7.23 6.40
N PHE A 54 12.13 6.48 6.94
CA PHE A 54 12.09 5.02 6.90
C PHE A 54 10.95 4.43 7.75
N PRO A 55 10.72 4.83 9.02
CA PRO A 55 9.54 4.41 9.76
C PRO A 55 8.22 4.84 9.11
N PHE A 56 8.18 6.05 8.51
CA PHE A 56 7.00 6.51 7.78
C PHE A 56 6.71 5.60 6.58
N ASP A 57 7.70 5.28 5.76
CA ASP A 57 7.56 4.38 4.61
C ASP A 57 7.16 2.96 5.05
N LEU A 58 7.72 2.46 6.16
CA LEU A 58 7.33 1.17 6.72
C LEU A 58 5.87 1.19 7.19
N GLY A 59 5.45 2.23 7.89
CA GLY A 59 4.06 2.44 8.26
C GLY A 59 3.13 2.51 7.06
N ALA A 60 3.57 3.15 5.98
CA ALA A 60 2.79 3.28 4.75
C ALA A 60 2.56 1.95 3.99
N GLN A 61 3.29 0.89 4.31
CA GLN A 61 2.93 -0.46 3.88
C GLN A 61 1.81 -1.08 4.75
N GLY A 62 1.51 -0.46 5.88
CA GLY A 62 0.36 -0.76 6.71
C GLY A 62 0.23 -2.22 7.13
N ALA A 63 -0.98 -2.71 7.06
CA ALA A 63 -1.30 -4.09 7.38
C ALA A 63 -0.87 -5.09 6.31
N ASP A 64 -0.46 -4.66 5.11
CA ASP A 64 -0.08 -5.53 3.99
C ASP A 64 1.14 -6.38 4.31
N ILE A 65 2.10 -5.84 5.04
CA ILE A 65 3.29 -6.60 5.46
C ILE A 65 2.94 -7.87 6.25
N PHE A 66 1.82 -7.86 6.94
CA PHE A 66 1.38 -9.00 7.77
C PHE A 66 0.76 -10.14 6.96
N TYR A 67 0.42 -9.93 5.67
CA TYR A 67 -0.02 -11.03 4.79
C TYR A 67 1.09 -12.07 4.58
N PHE A 68 2.36 -11.67 4.73
CA PHE A 68 3.53 -12.54 4.56
C PHE A 68 3.96 -13.24 5.85
N LEU A 69 3.47 -12.77 7.00
CA LEU A 69 3.64 -13.48 8.25
C LEU A 69 2.69 -14.66 8.29
N HIS A 70 3.25 -15.86 8.14
CA HIS A 70 2.49 -17.11 8.17
C HIS A 70 1.35 -17.17 7.14
N PRO A 71 1.63 -17.07 5.82
CA PRO A 71 0.61 -16.98 4.77
C PRO A 71 -0.35 -18.18 4.72
N PHE A 72 0.05 -19.32 5.29
CA PHE A 72 -0.74 -20.57 5.31
C PHE A 72 -1.59 -20.75 6.58
N ARG A 73 -1.53 -19.83 7.55
CA ARG A 73 -2.38 -19.93 8.74
C ARG A 73 -3.82 -19.50 8.42
N ARG A 74 -4.78 -20.20 9.02
CA ARG A 74 -6.23 -19.87 8.94
C ARG A 74 -6.54 -18.43 9.37
N ARG A 75 -5.82 -17.92 10.37
CA ARG A 75 -5.88 -16.51 10.81
C ARG A 75 -4.64 -15.80 10.29
N ASN A 76 -4.78 -15.10 9.21
CA ASN A 76 -3.75 -14.24 8.65
C ASN A 76 -3.86 -12.84 9.30
N LEU A 77 -2.77 -12.34 9.86
CA LEU A 77 -2.75 -11.05 10.56
C LEU A 77 -3.09 -9.88 9.63
N GLY A 78 -2.67 -9.94 8.37
CA GLY A 78 -3.04 -8.93 7.38
C GLY A 78 -4.56 -8.79 7.28
N LYS A 79 -5.30 -9.91 7.15
CA LYS A 79 -6.76 -9.89 7.11
C LYS A 79 -7.38 -9.33 8.40
N ILE A 80 -6.82 -9.69 9.55
CA ILE A 80 -7.32 -9.22 10.86
C ILE A 80 -7.20 -7.71 10.94
N PHE A 81 -6.05 -7.15 10.60
CA PHE A 81 -5.80 -5.72 10.70
C PHE A 81 -6.54 -4.90 9.64
N HIS A 82 -6.80 -5.47 8.45
CA HIS A 82 -7.58 -4.78 7.42
C HIS A 82 -9.09 -4.80 7.68
N ASN A 83 -9.63 -5.89 8.24
CA ASN A 83 -11.08 -6.10 8.22
C ASN A 83 -11.71 -6.24 9.61
N GLU A 84 -10.99 -6.81 10.58
CA GLU A 84 -11.60 -7.22 11.85
C GLU A 84 -11.21 -6.30 13.02
N LYS A 85 -9.98 -5.78 13.03
CA LYS A 85 -9.38 -5.10 14.17
C LYS A 85 -8.88 -3.68 13.84
N VAL A 86 -9.53 -3.02 12.91
CA VAL A 86 -9.16 -1.66 12.47
C VAL A 86 -9.25 -0.68 13.65
N TYR A 87 -10.38 -0.66 14.34
CA TYR A 87 -10.58 0.24 15.48
C TYR A 87 -9.56 0.00 16.59
N GLU A 88 -9.37 -1.25 16.99
CA GLU A 88 -8.43 -1.61 18.05
C GLU A 88 -6.99 -1.29 17.67
N THR A 89 -6.65 -1.37 16.40
CA THR A 89 -5.33 -0.97 15.90
C THR A 89 -5.11 0.53 16.09
N PHE A 90 -6.05 1.36 15.64
CA PHE A 90 -5.96 2.81 15.82
C PHE A 90 -6.01 3.24 17.29
N GLU A 91 -6.80 2.56 18.10
CA GLU A 91 -6.83 2.83 19.55
C GLU A 91 -5.49 2.46 20.22
N SER A 92 -4.84 1.39 19.76
CA SER A 92 -3.49 1.04 20.21
C SER A 92 -2.46 2.08 19.78
N PHE A 93 -2.54 2.58 18.55
CA PHE A 93 -1.68 3.66 18.07
C PHE A 93 -1.89 4.95 18.86
N ARG A 94 -3.14 5.32 19.15
CA ARG A 94 -3.45 6.48 19.99
C ARG A 94 -2.80 6.39 21.38
N LYS A 95 -2.81 5.21 21.97
CA LYS A 95 -2.14 4.97 23.27
C LYS A 95 -0.62 5.01 23.14
N ALA A 96 -0.07 4.38 22.09
CA ALA A 96 1.36 4.34 21.85
C ALA A 96 1.95 5.71 21.49
N ALA A 97 1.16 6.61 20.91
CA ALA A 97 1.60 7.96 20.54
C ALA A 97 1.85 8.88 21.75
N VAL A 98 1.29 8.56 22.93
CA VAL A 98 1.46 9.39 24.13
C VAL A 98 2.90 9.29 24.63
N GLY A 99 3.66 10.39 24.50
CA GLY A 99 5.07 10.45 24.90
C GLY A 99 6.03 9.69 23.98
N ALA A 100 5.56 9.27 22.81
CA ALA A 100 6.37 8.55 21.83
C ALA A 100 7.45 9.45 21.19
N ASP A 101 8.53 8.83 20.75
CA ASP A 101 9.55 9.49 19.93
C ASP A 101 9.09 9.65 18.46
N ASN A 102 9.91 10.34 17.68
CA ASN A 102 9.61 10.59 16.27
C ASN A 102 9.59 9.31 15.42
N THR A 103 10.31 8.26 15.80
CA THR A 103 10.30 6.97 15.10
C THR A 103 8.92 6.35 15.15
N VAL A 104 8.34 6.25 16.34
CA VAL A 104 7.00 5.69 16.56
C VAL A 104 5.94 6.56 15.89
N LEU A 105 6.02 7.89 16.06
CA LEU A 105 5.07 8.82 15.44
C LEU A 105 5.14 8.77 13.91
N SER A 106 6.34 8.71 13.32
CA SER A 106 6.52 8.56 11.87
C SER A 106 5.85 7.29 11.36
N TYR A 107 6.03 6.16 12.06
CA TYR A 107 5.38 4.91 11.70
C TYR A 107 3.84 5.02 11.75
N ILE A 108 3.30 5.61 12.81
CA ILE A 108 1.85 5.79 12.98
C ILE A 108 1.28 6.65 11.85
N PHE A 109 1.91 7.77 11.52
CA PHE A 109 1.46 8.63 10.40
C PHE A 109 1.56 7.93 9.05
N GLY A 110 2.61 7.12 8.84
CA GLY A 110 2.70 6.24 7.67
C GLY A 110 1.52 5.26 7.60
N TYR A 111 1.18 4.60 8.70
CA TYR A 111 0.07 3.66 8.73
C TYR A 111 -1.29 4.33 8.48
N ILE A 112 -1.49 5.53 9.02
CA ILE A 112 -2.68 6.34 8.71
C ILE A 112 -2.74 6.64 7.21
N THR A 113 -1.60 6.93 6.58
CA THR A 113 -1.51 7.18 5.13
C THR A 113 -1.89 5.94 4.33
N HIS A 114 -1.41 4.75 4.73
CA HIS A 114 -1.82 3.48 4.13
C HIS A 114 -3.33 3.29 4.20
N TYR A 115 -3.90 3.38 5.40
CA TYR A 115 -5.33 3.21 5.61
C TYR A 115 -6.17 4.18 4.79
N ALA A 116 -5.77 5.45 4.72
CA ALA A 116 -6.46 6.46 3.91
C ALA A 116 -6.38 6.14 2.41
N ALA A 117 -5.22 5.65 1.94
CA ALA A 117 -5.05 5.21 0.56
C ALA A 117 -5.99 4.04 0.24
N ASP A 118 -6.06 3.04 1.10
CA ASP A 118 -6.96 1.89 0.94
C ASP A 118 -8.43 2.30 0.90
N CYS A 119 -8.87 3.19 1.79
CA CYS A 119 -10.22 3.72 1.77
C CYS A 119 -10.58 4.41 0.44
N ILE A 120 -9.61 5.00 -0.24
CA ILE A 120 -9.82 5.70 -1.51
C ILE A 120 -9.76 4.73 -2.70
N PHE A 121 -8.81 3.80 -2.71
CA PHE A 121 -8.54 2.94 -3.87
C PHE A 121 -9.34 1.64 -3.88
N HIS A 122 -9.59 1.02 -2.73
CA HIS A 122 -10.29 -0.27 -2.69
C HIS A 122 -11.70 -0.26 -3.28
N PRO A 123 -12.54 0.78 -3.13
CA PRO A 123 -13.84 0.81 -3.82
C PRO A 123 -13.70 0.66 -5.34
N TYR A 124 -12.64 1.25 -5.92
CA TYR A 124 -12.35 1.13 -7.33
C TYR A 124 -11.80 -0.28 -7.67
N VAL A 125 -10.83 -0.77 -6.90
CA VAL A 125 -10.24 -2.11 -7.07
C VAL A 125 -11.32 -3.19 -6.97
N TYR A 126 -12.21 -3.12 -6.00
CA TYR A 126 -13.33 -4.07 -5.85
C TYR A 126 -14.31 -4.00 -7.02
N SER A 127 -14.66 -2.79 -7.47
CA SER A 127 -15.54 -2.62 -8.63
C SER A 127 -14.96 -3.25 -9.89
N LEU A 128 -13.68 -3.04 -10.17
CA LEU A 128 -13.00 -3.66 -11.30
C LEU A 128 -12.88 -5.18 -11.13
N THR A 129 -12.52 -5.64 -9.93
CA THR A 129 -12.43 -7.07 -9.62
C THR A 129 -13.74 -7.76 -9.94
N GLN A 130 -14.88 -7.19 -9.52
CA GLN A 130 -16.19 -7.77 -9.79
C GLN A 130 -16.49 -7.82 -11.29
N LYS A 131 -16.22 -6.75 -12.03
CA LYS A 131 -16.39 -6.72 -13.49
C LYS A 131 -15.58 -7.81 -14.20
N MET A 132 -14.34 -8.03 -13.77
CA MET A 132 -13.47 -9.07 -14.35
C MET A 132 -13.97 -10.48 -14.01
N VAL A 133 -14.47 -10.69 -12.79
CA VAL A 133 -15.08 -11.97 -12.38
C VAL A 133 -16.35 -12.24 -13.20
N ASP A 134 -17.19 -11.22 -13.40
CA ASP A 134 -18.43 -11.36 -14.18
C ASP A 134 -18.16 -11.64 -15.67
N ALA A 135 -17.10 -11.02 -16.22
CA ALA A 135 -16.71 -11.22 -17.61
C ALA A 135 -16.08 -12.61 -17.87
N GLU A 136 -15.32 -13.13 -16.90
CA GLU A 136 -14.59 -14.39 -17.02
C GLU A 136 -14.80 -15.29 -15.79
N PRO A 137 -16.04 -15.78 -15.54
CA PRO A 137 -16.39 -16.46 -14.28
C PRO A 137 -15.68 -17.80 -14.08
N THR A 138 -15.20 -18.42 -15.16
CA THR A 138 -14.47 -19.70 -15.12
C THR A 138 -12.98 -19.53 -14.92
N ARG A 139 -12.45 -18.33 -15.13
CA ARG A 139 -11.02 -18.04 -15.03
C ARG A 139 -10.58 -17.87 -13.58
N ARG A 140 -9.75 -18.81 -13.09
CA ARG A 140 -9.22 -18.78 -11.73
C ARG A 140 -8.03 -17.81 -11.62
N VAL A 141 -8.28 -16.52 -11.70
CA VAL A 141 -7.29 -15.46 -11.54
C VAL A 141 -7.57 -14.70 -10.25
N ARG A 142 -6.51 -14.26 -9.58
CA ARG A 142 -6.63 -13.33 -8.45
C ARG A 142 -6.77 -11.90 -8.98
N TRP A 143 -7.92 -11.58 -9.53
CA TRP A 143 -8.18 -10.29 -10.18
C TRP A 143 -7.86 -9.09 -9.31
N HIS A 144 -8.18 -9.15 -8.01
CA HIS A 144 -7.83 -8.10 -7.06
C HIS A 144 -6.33 -7.78 -7.09
N SER A 145 -5.49 -8.77 -6.83
CA SER A 145 -4.03 -8.59 -6.85
C SER A 145 -3.47 -8.25 -8.23
N TYR A 146 -4.17 -8.65 -9.30
CA TYR A 146 -3.80 -8.27 -10.66
C TYR A 146 -4.01 -6.78 -10.89
N ILE A 147 -5.18 -6.25 -10.49
CA ILE A 147 -5.53 -4.83 -10.62
C ILE A 147 -4.59 -3.96 -9.79
N GLU A 148 -4.27 -4.36 -8.56
CA GLU A 148 -3.28 -3.66 -7.72
C GLU A 148 -1.90 -3.64 -8.39
N SER A 149 -1.52 -4.73 -9.07
CA SER A 149 -0.27 -4.78 -9.83
C SER A 149 -0.24 -3.82 -11.00
N ASP A 150 -1.37 -3.63 -11.66
CA ASP A 150 -1.50 -2.67 -12.75
C ASP A 150 -1.45 -1.23 -12.22
N LEU A 151 -2.03 -0.97 -11.05
CA LEU A 151 -1.90 0.32 -10.36
C LEU A 151 -0.43 0.63 -10.04
N ASP A 152 0.34 -0.33 -9.51
CA ASP A 152 1.78 -0.18 -9.30
C ASP A 152 2.49 0.23 -10.60
N THR A 153 2.21 -0.49 -11.67
CA THR A 153 2.81 -0.22 -12.99
C THR A 153 2.44 1.16 -13.51
N TYR A 154 1.17 1.53 -13.39
CA TYR A 154 0.66 2.83 -13.80
C TYR A 154 1.32 3.97 -13.03
N PHE A 155 1.34 3.90 -11.69
CA PHE A 155 1.90 4.98 -10.87
C PHE A 155 3.41 5.11 -11.01
N VAL A 156 4.14 4.00 -11.09
CA VAL A 156 5.59 4.04 -11.35
C VAL A 156 5.86 4.70 -12.70
N LYS A 157 5.12 4.35 -13.75
CA LYS A 157 5.27 4.97 -15.07
C LYS A 157 4.91 6.45 -15.05
N LYS A 158 3.78 6.81 -14.41
CA LYS A 158 3.26 8.17 -14.34
C LYS A 158 4.19 9.13 -13.60
N PHE A 159 4.66 8.74 -12.43
CA PHE A 159 5.42 9.64 -11.55
C PHE A 159 6.94 9.56 -11.75
N TYR A 160 7.47 8.40 -12.15
CA TYR A 160 8.92 8.20 -12.27
C TYR A 160 9.39 7.96 -13.70
N ARG A 161 8.48 7.81 -14.68
CA ARG A 161 8.79 7.53 -16.08
C ARG A 161 9.69 6.29 -16.26
N LYS A 162 9.56 5.32 -15.37
CA LYS A 162 10.32 4.07 -15.36
C LYS A 162 9.39 2.88 -15.54
N GLY A 163 9.92 1.76 -16.01
CA GLY A 163 9.23 0.48 -15.92
C GLY A 163 9.24 -0.02 -14.46
N VAL A 164 8.21 -0.72 -14.05
CA VAL A 164 8.08 -1.29 -12.69
C VAL A 164 9.30 -2.16 -12.30
N ASN A 165 9.91 -2.85 -13.26
CA ASN A 165 11.10 -3.67 -13.04
C ASN A 165 12.39 -2.86 -12.74
N ARG A 166 12.37 -1.56 -12.99
CA ARG A 166 13.48 -0.63 -12.74
C ARG A 166 13.19 0.33 -11.58
N PHE A 167 12.03 0.16 -10.94
CA PHE A 167 11.67 0.92 -9.76
C PHE A 167 12.16 0.16 -8.52
N GLU A 168 12.82 0.87 -7.63
CA GLU A 168 13.33 0.31 -6.38
C GLU A 168 12.44 0.77 -5.22
N CYS A 169 11.92 -0.19 -4.47
CA CYS A 169 11.24 0.10 -3.23
C CYS A 169 12.23 0.58 -2.17
N ARG A 170 11.95 1.71 -1.54
CA ARG A 170 12.81 2.29 -0.51
C ARG A 170 13.00 1.37 0.70
N LEU A 171 11.99 0.58 1.03
CA LEU A 171 12.09 -0.40 2.12
C LEU A 171 13.10 -1.51 1.84
N ARG A 172 13.27 -1.89 0.57
CA ARG A 172 14.27 -2.90 0.17
C ARG A 172 15.69 -2.37 0.17
N ALA A 173 15.84 -1.07 -0.08
CA ALA A 173 17.12 -0.37 0.01
C ALA A 173 17.47 0.01 1.46
N GLY A 174 16.55 -0.11 2.39
CA GLY A 174 16.66 0.32 3.77
C GLY A 174 17.60 -0.55 4.61
N LYS A 175 18.38 0.09 5.44
CA LYS A 175 19.19 -0.55 6.48
C LYS A 175 18.29 -0.91 7.65
N GLY A 176 17.87 -2.15 7.74
CA GLY A 176 17.20 -2.77 8.90
C GLY A 176 16.10 -1.97 9.61
N VAL A 177 15.11 -2.65 10.16
CA VAL A 177 14.05 -2.02 10.97
C VAL A 177 14.67 -1.35 12.20
N PRO A 178 14.38 -0.05 12.48
CA PRO A 178 14.86 0.60 13.69
C PRO A 178 14.45 -0.18 14.95
N LYS A 179 15.37 -0.27 15.92
CA LYS A 179 15.05 -0.84 17.23
C LYS A 179 13.95 0.02 17.89
N GLY A 180 12.78 -0.53 18.11
CA GLY A 180 11.62 0.17 18.71
C GLY A 180 10.35 0.12 17.87
N VAL A 181 10.42 -0.37 16.64
CA VAL A 181 9.26 -0.61 15.76
C VAL A 181 8.96 -2.12 15.62
N ALA A 182 9.78 -2.98 16.21
CA ALA A 182 9.63 -4.43 16.19
C ALA A 182 8.74 -4.93 17.33
#